data_603bdd4d25dd77c9d132e6807c57ca79
#
_entry.id   603bdd4d25dd77c9d132e6807c57ca79
#
_cell.length_a   1.000
_cell.length_b   1.000
_cell.length_c   1.000
_cell.angle_alpha   90.00
_cell.angle_beta   90.00
_cell.angle_gamma   90.00
#
_symmetry.space_group_name_H-M   'P 1'
#
loop_
_entity.id
_entity.type
_entity.pdbx_description
1 polymer ?
#
loop_
_entity_poly.entity_id
_entity_poly.type
_entity_poly.pdbx_seq_one_letter_code
_entity_poly.pdbx_strand_id
1 'polypeptide(L)'
;MKDRRPDKIQPDHLRYGGSALLSHLTTLLNLIVELEYIPWIFQQGLIIPIPKSHDKDPSNYRGITLLSTIAKVFEKIILLHLQAADIPDLIHPLQGRFKPSISCLHTAFTFTEAVQHLREQKKKAYVVLLDVQKAFDTV
;
A
#
# COMPACT_ATOMS: atom_id res chain seq x y z
N MET A 1 23.70 1.81 9.40
CA MET A 1 22.55 1.07 9.96
C MET A 1 22.40 -0.20 9.16
N LYS A 2 22.49 -1.40 9.78
CA LYS A 2 22.45 -2.66 9.03
C LYS A 2 21.05 -2.84 8.44
N ASP A 3 20.94 -3.07 7.13
CA ASP A 3 19.65 -3.30 6.47
C ASP A 3 19.02 -4.58 7.02
N ARG A 4 17.76 -4.48 7.44
CA ARG A 4 17.00 -5.58 8.04
C ARG A 4 16.03 -6.23 7.05
N ARG A 5 16.02 -5.82 5.78
CA ARG A 5 15.11 -6.40 4.78
C ARG A 5 15.46 -7.86 4.51
N PRO A 6 14.45 -8.68 4.13
CA PRO A 6 14.68 -10.10 3.87
C PRO A 6 15.76 -10.37 2.80
N ASP A 7 15.79 -9.58 1.74
CA ASP A 7 16.69 -9.70 0.60
C ASP A 7 18.06 -8.98 0.80
N LYS A 8 18.20 -8.19 1.88
CA LYS A 8 19.38 -7.35 2.16
C LYS A 8 19.73 -6.37 1.03
N ILE A 9 18.81 -6.10 0.12
CA ILE A 9 18.98 -5.19 -1.01
C ILE A 9 18.44 -3.81 -0.64
N GLN A 10 19.29 -2.80 -0.75
CA GLN A 10 18.91 -1.40 -0.54
C GLN A 10 18.51 -0.75 -1.86
N PRO A 11 17.66 0.29 -1.83
CA PRO A 11 17.34 1.07 -3.03
C PRO A 11 18.57 1.60 -3.76
N ASP A 12 19.64 1.93 -3.03
CA ASP A 12 20.88 2.43 -3.60
C ASP A 12 21.60 1.36 -4.45
N HIS A 13 21.50 0.07 -4.11
CA HIS A 13 22.03 -1.00 -4.95
C HIS A 13 21.35 -1.01 -6.32
N LEU A 14 20.05 -0.74 -6.37
CA LEU A 14 19.32 -0.65 -7.65
C LEU A 14 19.65 0.64 -8.40
N ARG A 15 19.79 1.74 -7.68
CA ARG A 15 20.09 3.06 -8.25
C ARG A 15 21.46 3.11 -8.90
N TYR A 16 22.46 2.45 -8.32
CA TYR A 16 23.84 2.52 -8.74
C TYR A 16 24.34 1.22 -9.38
N GLY A 17 23.51 0.20 -9.53
CA GLY A 17 23.89 -1.11 -10.04
C GLY A 17 24.18 -1.18 -11.54
N GLY A 18 23.90 -0.10 -12.27
CA GLY A 18 24.21 0.00 -13.70
C GLY A 18 23.38 -0.88 -14.62
N SER A 19 23.73 -0.89 -15.90
CA SER A 19 22.97 -1.59 -16.96
C SER A 19 22.99 -3.12 -16.79
N ALA A 20 24.08 -3.69 -16.30
CA ALA A 20 24.17 -5.13 -16.09
C ALA A 20 23.15 -5.62 -15.07
N LEU A 21 23.03 -4.93 -13.92
CA LEU A 21 22.01 -5.25 -12.93
C LEU A 21 20.61 -5.10 -13.49
N LEU A 22 20.37 -4.04 -14.25
CA LEU A 22 19.07 -3.80 -14.88
C LEU A 22 18.66 -4.94 -15.83
N SER A 23 19.59 -5.42 -16.66
CA SER A 23 19.33 -6.59 -17.53
C SER A 23 18.96 -7.85 -16.74
N HIS A 24 19.69 -8.16 -15.67
CA HIS A 24 19.37 -9.32 -14.84
C HIS A 24 18.03 -9.19 -14.12
N LEU A 25 17.71 -8.00 -13.61
CA LEU A 25 16.41 -7.74 -12.99
C LEU A 25 15.27 -7.87 -14.02
N THR A 26 15.44 -7.33 -15.22
CA THR A 26 14.43 -7.46 -16.28
C THR A 26 14.18 -8.94 -16.61
N THR A 27 15.24 -9.72 -16.78
CA THR A 27 15.11 -11.17 -17.02
C THR A 27 14.39 -11.87 -15.86
N LEU A 28 14.78 -11.59 -14.61
CA LEU A 28 14.16 -12.18 -13.42
C LEU A 28 12.66 -11.84 -13.35
N LEU A 29 12.30 -10.58 -13.54
CA LEU A 29 10.90 -10.15 -13.42
C LEU A 29 10.03 -10.71 -14.55
N ASN A 30 10.57 -10.83 -15.78
CA ASN A 30 9.87 -11.48 -16.88
C ASN A 30 9.66 -12.97 -16.61
N LEU A 31 10.67 -13.68 -16.09
CA LEU A 31 10.53 -15.09 -15.71
C LEU A 31 9.48 -15.30 -14.62
N ILE A 32 9.37 -14.41 -13.64
CA ILE A 32 8.33 -14.48 -12.60
C ILE A 32 6.94 -14.45 -13.24
N VAL A 33 6.73 -13.56 -14.22
CA VAL A 33 5.46 -13.44 -14.92
C VAL A 33 5.21 -14.65 -15.83
N GLU A 34 6.21 -15.06 -16.60
CA GLU A 34 6.11 -16.17 -17.57
C GLU A 34 5.86 -17.51 -16.89
N LEU A 35 6.54 -17.77 -15.77
CA LEU A 35 6.41 -19.01 -15.01
C LEU A 35 5.27 -18.99 -13.98
N GLU A 36 4.56 -17.86 -13.84
CA GLU A 36 3.51 -17.66 -12.83
C GLU A 36 3.97 -18.03 -11.40
N TYR A 37 5.26 -17.83 -11.13
CA TYR A 37 5.89 -18.23 -9.88
C TYR A 37 6.51 -17.03 -9.15
N ILE A 38 6.00 -16.76 -7.95
CA ILE A 38 6.55 -15.71 -7.09
C ILE A 38 7.57 -16.32 -6.13
N PRO A 39 8.85 -15.89 -6.19
CA PRO A 39 9.88 -16.38 -5.26
C PRO A 39 9.47 -16.17 -3.80
N TRP A 40 9.72 -17.16 -2.96
CA TRP A 40 9.35 -17.13 -1.54
C TRP A 40 9.87 -15.90 -0.79
N ILE A 41 11.04 -15.40 -1.18
CA ILE A 41 11.63 -14.19 -0.56
C ILE A 41 10.78 -12.92 -0.80
N PHE A 42 9.96 -12.87 -1.86
CA PHE A 42 9.04 -11.76 -2.12
C PHE A 42 7.81 -11.81 -1.21
N GLN A 43 7.48 -13.01 -0.74
CA GLN A 43 6.35 -13.23 0.16
C GLN A 43 6.73 -13.01 1.64
N GLN A 44 8.02 -12.80 1.92
CA GLN A 44 8.49 -12.54 3.27
C GLN A 44 8.48 -11.05 3.61
N GLY A 45 7.97 -10.76 4.79
CA GLY A 45 8.03 -9.44 5.38
C GLY A 45 8.56 -9.48 6.80
N LEU A 46 9.45 -8.56 7.16
CA LEU A 46 9.89 -8.36 8.53
C LEU A 46 8.99 -7.33 9.21
N ILE A 47 8.24 -7.75 10.21
CA ILE A 47 7.37 -6.85 10.97
C ILE A 47 8.19 -6.11 12.02
N ILE A 48 8.16 -4.79 11.97
CA ILE A 48 8.74 -3.91 12.98
C ILE A 48 7.59 -3.29 13.78
N PRO A 49 7.49 -3.60 15.08
CA PRO A 49 6.49 -3.00 15.94
C PRO A 49 6.85 -1.54 16.27
N ILE A 50 5.93 -0.62 16.01
CA ILE A 50 6.05 0.80 16.37
C ILE A 50 4.98 1.13 17.40
N PRO A 51 5.33 1.71 18.57
CA PRO A 51 4.35 2.08 19.57
C PRO A 51 3.42 3.19 19.04
N LYS A 52 2.12 3.07 19.27
CA LYS A 52 1.13 4.10 18.93
C LYS A 52 1.09 5.22 19.98
N SER A 53 1.50 4.92 21.20
CA SER A 53 1.53 5.84 22.33
C SER A 53 2.75 5.54 23.22
N HIS A 54 2.96 6.33 24.25
CA HIS A 54 4.00 6.09 25.27
C HIS A 54 3.70 4.87 26.17
N ASP A 55 2.55 4.28 26.06
CA ASP A 55 2.16 3.09 26.77
C ASP A 55 2.89 1.86 26.22
N LYS A 56 3.38 1.00 27.13
CA LYS A 56 4.13 -0.23 26.78
C LYS A 56 3.24 -1.45 26.57
N ASP A 57 1.92 -1.25 26.50
CA ASP A 57 1.00 -2.35 26.22
C ASP A 57 1.27 -2.93 24.83
N PRO A 58 1.53 -4.23 24.68
CA PRO A 58 1.74 -4.88 23.38
C PRO A 58 0.58 -4.67 22.38
N SER A 59 -0.66 -4.48 22.87
CA SER A 59 -1.81 -4.18 22.03
C SER A 59 -1.75 -2.80 21.35
N ASN A 60 -0.94 -1.88 21.88
CA ASN A 60 -0.75 -0.51 21.40
C ASN A 60 0.40 -0.36 20.38
N TYR A 61 0.87 -1.47 19.81
CA TYR A 61 1.85 -1.43 18.73
C TYR A 61 1.18 -1.49 17.37
N ARG A 62 1.79 -0.84 16.40
CA ARG A 62 1.46 -0.94 14.98
C ARG A 62 2.61 -1.66 14.27
N GLY A 63 2.30 -2.78 13.63
CA GLY A 63 3.27 -3.47 12.77
C GLY A 63 3.53 -2.67 11.50
N ILE A 64 4.81 -2.40 11.20
CA ILE A 64 5.23 -1.95 9.87
C ILE A 64 5.99 -3.09 9.23
N THR A 65 5.51 -3.57 8.10
CA THR A 65 6.14 -4.67 7.37
C THR A 65 7.18 -4.15 6.40
N LEU A 66 8.42 -4.59 6.58
CA LEU A 66 9.52 -4.35 5.64
C LEU A 66 9.55 -5.49 4.62
N LEU A 67 9.16 -5.20 3.41
CA LEU A 67 9.21 -6.12 2.27
C LEU A 67 10.55 -6.03 1.54
N SER A 68 10.85 -7.06 0.74
CA SER A 68 11.95 -7.07 -0.22
C SER A 68 11.93 -5.84 -1.13
N THR A 69 13.10 -5.27 -1.40
CA THR A 69 13.21 -4.11 -2.31
C THR A 69 12.84 -4.50 -3.73
N ILE A 70 13.24 -5.68 -4.18
CA ILE A 70 12.92 -6.17 -5.53
C ILE A 70 11.43 -6.45 -5.66
N ALA A 71 10.79 -7.02 -4.63
CA ALA A 71 9.34 -7.23 -4.62
C ALA A 71 8.57 -5.92 -4.80
N LYS A 72 8.99 -4.85 -4.12
CA LYS A 72 8.38 -3.51 -4.30
C LYS A 72 8.55 -2.96 -5.71
N VAL A 73 9.69 -3.21 -6.35
CA VAL A 73 9.90 -2.82 -7.76
C VAL A 73 8.97 -3.60 -8.66
N PHE A 74 8.83 -4.91 -8.44
CA PHE A 74 7.91 -5.76 -9.19
C PHE A 74 6.45 -5.30 -9.05
N GLU A 75 5.98 -5.09 -7.83
CA GLU A 75 4.64 -4.55 -7.55
C GLU A 75 4.41 -3.21 -8.24
N LYS A 76 5.43 -2.32 -8.23
CA LYS A 76 5.34 -1.02 -8.89
C LYS A 76 5.23 -1.15 -10.41
N ILE A 77 5.95 -2.08 -11.01
CA ILE A 77 5.87 -2.36 -12.45
C ILE A 77 4.47 -2.87 -12.81
N ILE A 78 3.95 -3.84 -12.05
CA ILE A 78 2.58 -4.35 -12.26
C ILE A 78 1.56 -3.20 -12.12
N LEU A 79 1.69 -2.37 -11.09
CA LEU A 79 0.80 -1.21 -10.92
C LEU A 79 0.83 -0.26 -12.12
N LEU A 80 2.01 0.00 -12.69
CA LEU A 80 2.14 0.85 -13.88
C LEU A 80 1.45 0.21 -15.10
N HIS A 81 1.57 -1.10 -15.29
CA HIS A 81 0.86 -1.82 -16.34
C HIS A 81 -0.66 -1.79 -16.14
N LEU A 82 -1.14 -1.98 -14.92
CA LEU A 82 -2.58 -1.89 -14.61
C LEU A 82 -3.12 -0.47 -14.87
N GLN A 83 -2.36 0.56 -14.52
CA GLN A 83 -2.74 1.94 -14.80
C GLN A 83 -2.72 2.25 -16.31
N ALA A 84 -1.77 1.71 -17.05
CA ALA A 84 -1.69 1.88 -18.50
C ALA A 84 -2.78 1.11 -19.26
N ALA A 85 -3.28 0.03 -18.69
CA ALA A 85 -4.35 -0.76 -19.29
C ALA A 85 -5.74 -0.09 -19.18
N ASP A 86 -5.84 1.03 -18.44
CA ASP A 86 -7.07 1.83 -18.26
C ASP A 86 -8.30 0.96 -17.98
N ILE A 87 -8.16 0.04 -17.03
CA ILE A 87 -9.24 -0.89 -16.67
C ILE A 87 -10.37 -0.10 -16.01
N PRO A 88 -11.57 -0.05 -16.64
CA PRO A 88 -12.71 0.64 -16.06
C PRO A 88 -13.02 0.11 -14.65
N ASP A 89 -13.32 1.01 -13.74
CA ASP A 89 -13.76 0.69 -12.37
C ASP A 89 -12.79 -0.15 -11.53
N LEU A 90 -11.50 -0.21 -11.88
CA LEU A 90 -10.47 -0.86 -11.06
C LEU A 90 -10.50 -0.37 -9.61
N ILE A 91 -10.82 0.90 -9.42
CA ILE A 91 -11.04 1.49 -8.09
C ILE A 91 -12.40 2.18 -8.09
N HIS A 92 -13.31 1.69 -7.25
CA HIS A 92 -14.67 2.22 -7.15
C HIS A 92 -14.68 3.77 -7.03
N PRO A 93 -15.56 4.50 -7.74
CA PRO A 93 -15.60 5.96 -7.73
C PRO A 93 -15.70 6.57 -6.34
N LEU A 94 -16.46 5.97 -5.42
CA LEU A 94 -16.65 6.44 -4.05
C LEU A 94 -15.49 6.08 -3.09
N GLN A 95 -14.50 5.32 -3.54
CA GLN A 95 -13.34 5.04 -2.70
C GLN A 95 -12.49 6.29 -2.53
N GLY A 96 -12.37 6.77 -1.30
CA GLY A 96 -11.62 7.98 -0.96
C GLY A 96 -10.15 7.74 -0.62
N ARG A 97 -9.63 6.49 -0.72
CA ARG A 97 -8.24 6.16 -0.42
C ARG A 97 -7.59 5.42 -1.60
N PHE A 98 -6.26 5.45 -1.62
CA PHE A 98 -5.42 4.80 -2.64
C PHE A 98 -5.64 5.33 -4.07
N LYS A 99 -6.26 6.50 -4.20
CA LYS A 99 -6.36 7.24 -5.47
C LYS A 99 -5.33 8.35 -5.52
N PRO A 100 -4.70 8.59 -6.68
CA PRO A 100 -3.85 9.76 -6.87
C PRO A 100 -4.63 11.05 -6.55
N SER A 101 -3.97 12.00 -5.91
CA SER A 101 -4.52 13.34 -5.61
C SER A 101 -5.73 13.37 -4.66
N ILE A 102 -6.19 12.25 -4.11
CA ILE A 102 -7.25 12.22 -3.10
C ILE A 102 -6.64 11.97 -1.72
N SER A 103 -6.94 12.85 -0.79
CA SER A 103 -6.49 12.76 0.60
C SER A 103 -7.66 12.58 1.57
N CYS A 104 -7.36 12.31 2.83
CA CYS A 104 -8.37 12.27 3.89
C CYS A 104 -9.15 13.58 4.00
N LEU A 105 -8.52 14.71 3.65
CA LEU A 105 -9.17 16.02 3.66
C LEU A 105 -10.32 16.10 2.64
N HIS A 106 -10.13 15.57 1.42
CA HIS A 106 -11.19 15.53 0.41
C HIS A 106 -12.40 14.71 0.88
N THR A 107 -12.13 13.54 1.48
CA THR A 107 -13.20 12.67 2.01
C THR A 107 -13.93 13.35 3.17
N ALA A 108 -13.21 14.00 4.08
CA ALA A 108 -13.80 14.75 5.19
C ALA A 108 -14.62 15.93 4.70
N PHE A 109 -14.12 16.67 3.71
CA PHE A 109 -14.84 17.80 3.10
C PHE A 109 -16.14 17.31 2.45
N THR A 110 -16.09 16.29 1.60
CA THR A 110 -17.29 15.72 0.94
C THR A 110 -18.33 15.27 1.97
N PHE A 111 -17.88 14.63 3.06
CA PHE A 111 -18.79 14.23 4.14
C PHE A 111 -19.43 15.44 4.81
N THR A 112 -18.64 16.46 5.14
CA THR A 112 -19.13 17.67 5.80
C THR A 112 -20.16 18.40 4.93
N GLU A 113 -19.88 18.58 3.64
CA GLU A 113 -20.78 19.19 2.67
C GLU A 113 -22.10 18.40 2.55
N ALA A 114 -22.03 17.07 2.48
CA ALA A 114 -23.21 16.23 2.41
C ALA A 114 -24.10 16.38 3.65
N VAL A 115 -23.51 16.40 4.84
CA VAL A 115 -24.25 16.60 6.09
C VAL A 115 -24.85 18.02 6.16
N GLN A 116 -24.11 19.04 5.76
CA GLN A 116 -24.58 20.42 5.75
C GLN A 116 -25.74 20.61 4.79
N HIS A 117 -25.65 20.07 3.59
CA HIS A 117 -26.73 20.10 2.60
C HIS A 117 -28.04 19.48 3.13
N LEU A 118 -27.96 18.34 3.83
CA LEU A 118 -29.13 17.72 4.44
C LEU A 118 -29.72 18.59 5.57
N ARG A 119 -28.87 19.25 6.36
CA ARG A 119 -29.31 20.17 7.43
C ARG A 119 -30.03 21.38 6.86
N GLU A 120 -29.55 21.98 5.79
CA GLU A 120 -30.18 23.12 5.10
C GLU A 120 -31.56 22.74 4.59
N GLN A 121 -31.74 21.50 4.13
CA GLN A 121 -33.06 20.96 3.75
C GLN A 121 -33.95 20.56 4.95
N LYS A 122 -33.52 20.85 6.18
CA LYS A 122 -34.18 20.41 7.44
C LYS A 122 -34.42 18.90 7.52
N LYS A 123 -33.58 18.11 6.84
CA LYS A 123 -33.58 16.63 6.88
C LYS A 123 -32.69 16.12 8.00
N LYS A 124 -33.03 14.98 8.57
CA LYS A 124 -32.16 14.29 9.54
C LYS A 124 -31.12 13.49 8.79
N ALA A 125 -29.84 13.62 9.20
CA ALA A 125 -28.75 12.78 8.72
C ALA A 125 -28.43 11.73 9.80
N TYR A 126 -28.38 10.46 9.42
CA TYR A 126 -27.88 9.38 10.26
C TYR A 126 -26.52 8.93 9.71
N VAL A 127 -25.49 8.95 10.56
CA VAL A 127 -24.14 8.61 10.17
C VAL A 127 -23.68 7.41 10.96
N VAL A 128 -23.20 6.38 10.26
CA VAL A 128 -22.60 5.21 10.86
C VAL A 128 -21.14 5.11 10.41
N LEU A 129 -20.22 5.05 11.36
CA LEU A 129 -18.81 4.84 11.11
C LEU A 129 -18.47 3.37 11.36
N LEU A 130 -17.95 2.69 10.35
CA LEU A 130 -17.49 1.31 10.46
C LEU A 130 -15.96 1.30 10.42
N ASP A 131 -15.35 0.69 11.41
CA ASP A 131 -13.90 0.46 11.48
C ASP A 131 -13.62 -1.02 11.73
N VAL A 132 -12.73 -1.59 10.94
CA VAL A 132 -12.31 -3.00 11.08
C VAL A 132 -11.04 -3.04 11.91
N GLN A 133 -11.14 -3.60 13.09
CA GLN A 133 -10.01 -3.73 14.00
C GLN A 133 -9.00 -4.75 13.44
N LYS A 134 -7.73 -4.35 13.32
CA LYS A 134 -6.63 -5.20 12.83
C LYS A 134 -6.91 -5.85 11.46
N ALA A 135 -7.50 -5.12 10.52
CA ALA A 135 -7.92 -5.64 9.22
C ALA A 135 -6.82 -6.41 8.46
N PHE A 136 -5.57 -5.97 8.54
CA PHE A 136 -4.42 -6.64 7.89
C PHE A 136 -3.84 -7.82 8.68
N ASP A 137 -4.20 -7.96 9.95
CA ASP A 137 -3.69 -9.05 10.80
C ASP A 137 -4.65 -10.24 10.83
N THR A 138 -5.85 -10.07 10.27
CA THR A 138 -6.96 -11.04 10.33
C THR A 138 -7.33 -11.65 8.98
N VAL A 139 -6.59 -11.30 7.92
CA VAL A 139 -6.78 -11.82 6.55
C VAL A 139 -5.88 -13.02 6.30
#